data_3bc01152f2aed596d01d25866ff4c837
#
_entry.id   3bc01152f2aed596d01d25866ff4c837
#
_cell.length_a   1.000
_cell.length_b   1.000
_cell.length_c   1.000
_cell.angle_alpha   90.00
_cell.angle_beta   90.00
_cell.angle_gamma   90.00
#
_symmetry.space_group_name_H-M   'P 1'
#
loop_
_entity.id
_entity.type
_entity.pdbx_description
1 polymer ?
#
loop_
_entity_poly.entity_id
_entity_poly.type
_entity_poly.pdbx_seq_one_letter_code
_entity_poly.pdbx_strand_id
1 'polypeptide(L)'
;MAVDLQELTANLVRFYDFKGKTVLFVGAGGRQLLDPSAGTRKLIAIDQDVESLQELKANIVARGWQNSMEVVASNFEDVRLSGDVVYFEFCLHEMNDPQKSLSHARTLAPDIVVYDHSPDSEWIFYGAEEDKVARSAAAMERFGIRSREAFHAEQRFQNHTELLARLAGQGDLAMQRAQRFAGATSIAIPMDYEVLLL
;
A
#
# COMPACT_ATOMS: atom_id res chain seq x y z
N MET A 1 -8.67 12.46 9.09
CA MET A 1 -7.80 11.59 8.25
C MET A 1 -7.00 10.74 9.23
N ALA A 2 -7.04 9.42 9.10
CA ALA A 2 -6.51 8.52 10.12
C ALA A 2 -4.97 8.57 10.25
N VAL A 3 -4.23 8.85 9.18
CA VAL A 3 -2.76 8.90 9.14
C VAL A 3 -2.27 10.11 8.35
N ASP A 4 -1.06 10.60 8.64
CA ASP A 4 -0.44 11.70 7.88
C ASP A 4 0.13 11.18 6.54
N LEU A 5 -0.63 11.39 5.46
CA LEU A 5 -0.23 10.97 4.11
C LEU A 5 0.99 11.73 3.58
N GLN A 6 1.25 12.97 4.05
CA GLN A 6 2.41 13.73 3.60
C GLN A 6 3.69 13.12 4.16
N GLU A 7 3.68 12.71 5.43
CA GLU A 7 4.79 12.01 6.06
C GLU A 7 5.06 10.67 5.37
N LEU A 8 4.01 9.86 5.12
CA LEU A 8 4.14 8.59 4.42
C LEU A 8 4.78 8.78 3.03
N THR A 9 4.29 9.77 2.26
CA THR A 9 4.83 10.09 0.94
C THR A 9 6.29 10.54 1.01
N ALA A 10 6.63 11.41 1.97
CA ALA A 10 8.00 11.89 2.16
C ALA A 10 8.98 10.75 2.48
N ASN A 11 8.56 9.80 3.33
CA ASN A 11 9.36 8.62 3.68
C ASN A 11 9.58 7.72 2.46
N LEU A 12 8.56 7.50 1.64
CA LEU A 12 8.65 6.72 0.41
C LEU A 12 9.66 7.32 -0.59
N VAL A 13 9.51 8.61 -0.93
CA VAL A 13 10.35 9.25 -1.95
C VAL A 13 11.78 9.53 -1.43
N ARG A 14 11.98 9.60 -0.12
CA ARG A 14 13.31 9.64 0.49
C ARG A 14 14.02 8.29 0.37
N PHE A 15 13.30 7.19 0.54
CA PHE A 15 13.86 5.84 0.49
C PHE A 15 14.22 5.41 -0.93
N TYR A 16 13.39 5.74 -1.93
CA TYR A 16 13.59 5.31 -3.31
C TYR A 16 13.34 6.43 -4.31
N ASP A 17 14.30 6.65 -5.23
CA ASP A 17 14.19 7.67 -6.29
C ASP A 17 13.39 7.14 -7.49
N PHE A 18 12.16 7.60 -7.62
CA PHE A 18 11.24 7.27 -8.73
C PHE A 18 11.45 8.16 -9.97
N LYS A 19 12.30 9.17 -9.90
CA LYS A 19 12.47 10.15 -10.97
C LYS A 19 12.89 9.51 -12.30
N GLY A 20 12.18 9.84 -13.37
CA GLY A 20 12.44 9.34 -14.72
C GLY A 20 12.12 7.86 -14.94
N LYS A 21 11.54 7.17 -13.96
CA LYS A 21 11.22 5.73 -14.04
C LYS A 21 9.79 5.48 -14.53
N THR A 22 9.59 4.36 -15.23
CA THR A 22 8.29 3.75 -15.45
C THR A 22 7.98 2.84 -14.27
N VAL A 23 6.93 3.18 -13.54
CA VAL A 23 6.51 2.49 -12.31
C VAL A 23 5.26 1.66 -12.57
N LEU A 24 5.30 0.38 -12.27
CA LEU A 24 4.13 -0.49 -12.21
C LEU A 24 3.61 -0.45 -10.77
N PHE A 25 2.57 0.34 -10.55
CA PHE A 25 2.01 0.59 -9.22
C PHE A 25 0.86 -0.37 -8.94
N VAL A 26 1.07 -1.30 -8.02
CA VAL A 26 0.14 -2.37 -7.65
C VAL A 26 -0.65 -1.99 -6.41
N GLY A 27 -1.95 -2.30 -6.38
CA GLY A 27 -2.85 -1.90 -5.30
C GLY A 27 -3.29 -0.43 -5.40
N ALA A 28 -3.35 0.10 -6.61
CA ALA A 28 -3.56 1.52 -6.86
C ALA A 28 -5.03 1.99 -6.67
N GLY A 29 -5.95 1.10 -6.34
CA GLY A 29 -7.36 1.43 -6.09
C GLY A 29 -7.62 2.18 -4.80
N GLY A 30 -6.63 2.26 -3.90
CA GLY A 30 -6.71 2.97 -2.64
C GLY A 30 -6.29 4.45 -2.72
N ARG A 31 -5.87 4.99 -1.59
CA ARG A 31 -5.23 6.32 -1.53
C ARG A 31 -3.79 6.19 -1.97
N GLN A 32 -3.44 6.84 -3.07
CA GLN A 32 -2.08 6.77 -3.62
C GLN A 32 -1.15 7.71 -2.86
N LEU A 33 -0.02 7.17 -2.38
CA LEU A 33 1.09 7.97 -1.87
C LEU A 33 2.00 8.43 -3.01
N LEU A 34 2.17 7.60 -4.04
CA LEU A 34 2.95 7.93 -5.22
C LEU A 34 2.07 8.50 -6.32
N ASP A 35 2.41 9.69 -6.80
CA ASP A 35 1.77 10.34 -7.93
C ASP A 35 2.82 10.88 -8.92
N PRO A 36 2.41 11.38 -10.10
CA PRO A 36 3.34 11.91 -11.09
C PRO A 36 4.21 13.08 -10.62
N SER A 37 3.87 13.77 -9.50
CA SER A 37 4.69 14.87 -8.96
C SER A 37 6.03 14.39 -8.41
N ALA A 38 6.18 13.09 -8.15
CA ALA A 38 7.47 12.47 -7.83
C ALA A 38 8.45 12.44 -9.03
N GLY A 39 8.05 12.98 -10.18
CA GLY A 39 8.89 13.07 -11.37
C GLY A 39 9.03 11.77 -12.14
N THR A 40 8.13 10.82 -11.95
CA THR A 40 8.10 9.55 -12.71
C THR A 40 7.98 9.82 -14.21
N ARG A 41 8.61 9.01 -15.05
CA ARG A 41 8.40 9.05 -16.50
C ARG A 41 6.98 8.61 -16.87
N LYS A 42 6.52 7.54 -16.25
CA LYS A 42 5.17 7.00 -16.39
C LYS A 42 4.79 6.22 -15.13
N LEU A 43 3.56 6.40 -14.68
CA LEU A 43 2.96 5.63 -13.60
C LEU A 43 1.83 4.78 -14.18
N ILE A 44 1.91 3.46 -14.03
CA ILE A 44 0.90 2.50 -14.50
C ILE A 44 0.23 1.89 -13.27
N ALA A 45 -0.95 2.41 -12.96
CA ALA A 45 -1.77 2.00 -11.82
C ALA A 45 -2.49 0.69 -12.12
N ILE A 46 -2.24 -0.35 -11.35
CA ILE A 46 -2.76 -1.71 -11.55
C ILE A 46 -3.60 -2.09 -10.33
N ASP A 47 -4.85 -2.41 -10.55
CA ASP A 47 -5.75 -2.96 -9.54
C ASP A 47 -6.81 -3.82 -10.21
N GLN A 48 -7.38 -4.77 -9.44
CA GLN A 48 -8.53 -5.57 -9.89
C GLN A 48 -9.87 -4.93 -9.51
N ASP A 49 -9.88 -3.98 -8.55
CA ASP A 49 -11.08 -3.26 -8.14
C ASP A 49 -11.43 -2.16 -9.15
N VAL A 50 -12.39 -2.47 -10.00
CA VAL A 50 -12.86 -1.56 -11.07
C VAL A 50 -13.50 -0.29 -10.51
N GLU A 51 -14.19 -0.35 -9.35
CA GLU A 51 -14.85 0.81 -8.75
C GLU A 51 -13.83 1.82 -8.25
N SER A 52 -12.84 1.36 -7.48
CA SER A 52 -11.74 2.20 -7.01
C SER A 52 -10.93 2.79 -8.17
N LEU A 53 -10.73 2.04 -9.26
CA LEU A 53 -10.05 2.54 -10.45
C LEU A 53 -10.87 3.58 -11.23
N GLN A 54 -12.20 3.58 -11.13
CA GLN A 54 -13.04 4.64 -11.71
C GLN A 54 -12.81 5.98 -10.99
N GLU A 55 -12.75 5.96 -9.65
CA GLU A 55 -12.40 7.15 -8.87
C GLU A 55 -11.00 7.66 -9.21
N LEU A 56 -10.02 6.76 -9.31
CA LEU A 56 -8.67 7.12 -9.72
C LEU A 56 -8.63 7.78 -11.11
N LYS A 57 -9.36 7.24 -12.09
CA LYS A 57 -9.47 7.82 -13.44
C LYS A 57 -10.03 9.24 -13.40
N ALA A 58 -11.07 9.48 -12.60
CA ALA A 58 -11.63 10.82 -12.41
C ALA A 58 -10.60 11.79 -11.82
N ASN A 59 -9.84 11.34 -10.82
CA ASN A 59 -8.76 12.13 -10.19
C ASN A 59 -7.62 12.43 -11.19
N ILE A 60 -7.22 11.47 -12.03
CA ILE A 60 -6.22 11.67 -13.09
C ILE A 60 -6.64 12.80 -14.04
N VAL A 61 -7.91 12.80 -14.47
CA VAL A 61 -8.46 13.85 -15.35
C VAL A 61 -8.47 15.20 -14.62
N ALA A 62 -8.97 15.25 -13.39
CA ALA A 62 -9.08 16.48 -12.61
C ALA A 62 -7.72 17.14 -12.34
N ARG A 63 -6.65 16.34 -12.23
CA ARG A 63 -5.27 16.80 -11.96
C ARG A 63 -4.41 16.97 -13.22
N GLY A 64 -4.93 16.68 -14.41
CA GLY A 64 -4.19 16.81 -15.67
C GLY A 64 -3.07 15.77 -15.85
N TRP A 65 -3.20 14.59 -15.27
CA TRP A 65 -2.17 13.53 -15.28
C TRP A 65 -2.32 12.50 -16.41
N GLN A 66 -3.22 12.70 -17.37
CA GLN A 66 -3.55 11.73 -18.42
C GLN A 66 -2.35 11.30 -19.28
N ASN A 67 -1.31 12.17 -19.39
CA ASN A 67 -0.11 11.86 -20.17
C ASN A 67 0.96 11.10 -19.38
N SER A 68 0.89 11.15 -18.03
CA SER A 68 1.90 10.57 -17.13
C SER A 68 1.39 9.38 -16.31
N MET A 69 0.06 9.16 -16.29
CA MET A 69 -0.55 8.07 -15.53
C MET A 69 -1.53 7.29 -16.37
N GLU A 70 -1.41 5.97 -16.35
CA GLU A 70 -2.30 5.00 -17.03
C GLU A 70 -2.94 4.08 -15.99
N VAL A 71 -4.15 3.58 -16.27
CA VAL A 71 -4.88 2.69 -15.37
C VAL A 71 -5.16 1.36 -16.06
N VAL A 72 -4.77 0.28 -15.43
CA VAL A 72 -4.94 -1.11 -15.88
C VAL A 72 -5.81 -1.87 -14.87
N ALA A 73 -7.02 -2.23 -15.27
CA ALA A 73 -7.93 -3.07 -14.50
C ALA A 73 -7.57 -4.54 -14.74
N SER A 74 -6.80 -5.13 -13.84
CA SER A 74 -6.32 -6.52 -13.98
C SER A 74 -5.91 -7.07 -12.64
N ASN A 75 -6.02 -8.41 -12.49
CA ASN A 75 -5.24 -9.09 -11.45
C ASN A 75 -3.76 -8.91 -11.77
N PHE A 76 -2.96 -8.59 -10.74
CA PHE A 76 -1.53 -8.33 -10.93
C PHE A 76 -0.78 -9.51 -11.58
N GLU A 77 -1.13 -10.74 -11.24
CA GLU A 77 -0.48 -11.94 -11.78
C GLU A 77 -0.71 -12.15 -13.29
N ASP A 78 -1.72 -11.49 -13.86
CA ASP A 78 -2.04 -11.53 -15.29
C ASP A 78 -1.39 -10.40 -16.11
N VAL A 79 -0.77 -9.42 -15.44
CA VAL A 79 -0.09 -8.30 -16.08
C VAL A 79 1.12 -8.77 -16.89
N ARG A 80 1.28 -8.23 -18.09
CA ARG A 80 2.40 -8.52 -19.03
C ARG A 80 3.03 -7.23 -19.54
N LEU A 81 3.29 -6.32 -18.61
CA LEU A 81 3.94 -5.05 -18.85
C LEU A 81 5.40 -5.11 -18.39
N SER A 82 6.22 -4.15 -18.78
CA SER A 82 7.55 -3.96 -18.23
C SER A 82 7.76 -2.53 -17.76
N GLY A 83 8.52 -2.38 -16.71
CA GLY A 83 8.87 -1.10 -16.10
C GLY A 83 10.27 -1.09 -15.55
N ASP A 84 10.63 0.01 -14.91
CA ASP A 84 11.90 0.15 -14.18
C ASP A 84 11.74 -0.32 -12.72
N VAL A 85 10.50 -0.26 -12.18
CA VAL A 85 10.19 -0.70 -10.82
C VAL A 85 8.74 -1.19 -10.74
N VAL A 86 8.51 -2.28 -9.98
CA VAL A 86 7.19 -2.65 -9.46
C VAL A 86 7.08 -2.10 -8.04
N TYR A 87 6.01 -1.35 -7.77
CA TYR A 87 5.76 -0.74 -6.48
C TYR A 87 4.45 -1.31 -5.88
N PHE A 88 4.56 -1.93 -4.70
CA PHE A 88 3.44 -2.40 -3.89
C PHE A 88 3.20 -1.41 -2.76
N GLU A 89 1.98 -0.87 -2.67
CA GLU A 89 1.59 0.09 -1.64
C GLU A 89 0.51 -0.51 -0.73
N PHE A 90 0.90 -0.94 0.47
CA PHE A 90 0.02 -1.54 1.47
C PHE A 90 -0.91 -2.63 0.89
N CYS A 91 -0.38 -3.46 0.00
CA CYS A 91 -1.18 -4.46 -0.72
C CYS A 91 -0.51 -5.83 -0.88
N LEU A 92 0.81 -5.96 -0.64
CA LEU A 92 1.48 -7.24 -0.80
C LEU A 92 0.95 -8.28 0.21
N HIS A 93 0.63 -7.85 1.44
CA HIS A 93 0.03 -8.71 2.45
C HIS A 93 -1.39 -9.19 2.07
N GLU A 94 -2.11 -8.46 1.21
CA GLU A 94 -3.42 -8.85 0.72
C GLU A 94 -3.36 -9.87 -0.44
N MET A 95 -2.18 -10.08 -1.03
CA MET A 95 -2.02 -11.07 -2.11
C MET A 95 -2.22 -12.49 -1.59
N ASN A 96 -2.88 -13.34 -2.39
CA ASN A 96 -3.09 -14.75 -2.04
C ASN A 96 -1.77 -15.50 -1.81
N ASP A 97 -0.77 -15.23 -2.64
CA ASP A 97 0.58 -15.79 -2.57
C ASP A 97 1.63 -14.67 -2.79
N PRO A 98 2.08 -14.00 -1.71
CA PRO A 98 3.09 -12.95 -1.82
C PRO A 98 4.39 -13.40 -2.50
N GLN A 99 4.82 -14.65 -2.29
CA GLN A 99 6.04 -15.19 -2.91
C GLN A 99 5.90 -15.28 -4.43
N LYS A 100 4.74 -15.73 -4.90
CA LYS A 100 4.43 -15.80 -6.33
C LYS A 100 4.33 -14.39 -6.93
N SER A 101 3.67 -13.46 -6.24
CA SER A 101 3.55 -12.07 -6.68
C SER A 101 4.91 -11.39 -6.79
N LEU A 102 5.83 -11.58 -5.82
CA LEU A 102 7.20 -11.08 -5.90
C LEU A 102 7.99 -11.71 -7.06
N SER A 103 7.83 -13.02 -7.27
CA SER A 103 8.48 -13.73 -8.39
C SER A 103 7.98 -13.20 -9.74
N HIS A 104 6.67 -12.93 -9.85
CA HIS A 104 6.09 -12.30 -11.03
C HIS A 104 6.61 -10.87 -11.22
N ALA A 105 6.62 -10.04 -10.16
CA ALA A 105 7.15 -8.67 -10.20
C ALA A 105 8.58 -8.63 -10.76
N ARG A 106 9.45 -9.57 -10.36
CA ARG A 106 10.82 -9.68 -10.86
C ARG A 106 10.90 -9.92 -12.36
N THR A 107 9.89 -10.53 -12.99
CA THR A 107 9.83 -10.68 -14.44
C THR A 107 9.46 -9.41 -15.18
N LEU A 108 8.84 -8.44 -14.46
CA LEU A 108 8.32 -7.19 -15.03
C LEU A 108 9.28 -6.02 -14.86
N ALA A 109 10.11 -6.03 -13.78
CA ALA A 109 11.04 -4.94 -13.49
C ALA A 109 12.27 -5.43 -12.69
N PRO A 110 13.43 -4.74 -12.83
CA PRO A 110 14.65 -5.04 -12.07
C PRO A 110 14.55 -4.65 -10.60
N ASP A 111 13.75 -3.63 -10.26
CA ASP A 111 13.54 -3.18 -8.89
C ASP A 111 12.11 -3.51 -8.44
N ILE A 112 11.99 -3.93 -7.18
CA ILE A 112 10.70 -4.11 -6.51
C ILE A 112 10.76 -3.30 -5.23
N VAL A 113 9.87 -2.32 -5.10
CA VAL A 113 9.70 -1.53 -3.88
C VAL A 113 8.42 -1.98 -3.21
N VAL A 114 8.50 -2.33 -1.94
CA VAL A 114 7.33 -2.70 -1.12
C VAL A 114 7.21 -1.70 0.02
N TYR A 115 6.04 -1.10 0.15
CA TYR A 115 5.66 -0.23 1.25
C TYR A 115 4.49 -0.89 1.97
N ASP A 116 4.76 -1.49 3.14
CA ASP A 116 3.78 -2.32 3.82
C ASP A 116 3.89 -2.25 5.35
N HIS A 117 2.91 -2.76 6.05
CA HIS A 117 2.91 -2.85 7.50
C HIS A 117 4.04 -3.74 8.01
N SER A 118 4.67 -3.31 9.11
CA SER A 118 5.58 -4.16 9.88
C SER A 118 4.79 -5.22 10.66
N PRO A 119 5.33 -6.45 10.82
CA PRO A 119 4.71 -7.47 11.67
C PRO A 119 4.50 -7.04 13.13
N ASP A 120 5.27 -6.05 13.61
CA ASP A 120 5.18 -5.53 14.99
C ASP A 120 4.16 -4.38 15.14
N SER A 121 3.48 -3.98 14.06
CA SER A 121 2.51 -2.89 14.07
C SER A 121 1.27 -3.21 14.91
N GLU A 122 0.92 -2.37 15.89
CA GLU A 122 -0.32 -2.54 16.66
C GLU A 122 -1.57 -2.39 15.76
N TRP A 123 -1.49 -1.59 14.70
CA TRP A 123 -2.58 -1.40 13.75
C TRP A 123 -3.06 -2.71 13.12
N ILE A 124 -2.15 -3.63 12.75
CA ILE A 124 -2.52 -4.89 12.11
C ILE A 124 -3.33 -5.80 13.03
N PHE A 125 -3.12 -5.71 14.35
CA PHE A 125 -3.95 -6.42 15.33
C PHE A 125 -5.41 -5.96 15.26
N TYR A 126 -5.66 -4.63 15.20
CA TYR A 126 -7.03 -4.13 15.07
C TYR A 126 -7.63 -4.41 13.70
N GLY A 127 -6.84 -4.46 12.64
CA GLY A 127 -7.24 -4.88 11.29
C GLY A 127 -7.47 -6.39 11.15
N ALA A 128 -7.06 -7.20 12.13
CA ALA A 128 -7.05 -8.66 12.04
C ALA A 128 -6.21 -9.18 10.86
N GLU A 129 -5.07 -8.54 10.61
CA GLU A 129 -4.20 -8.77 9.44
C GLU A 129 -2.87 -9.44 9.79
N GLU A 130 -2.65 -9.85 11.06
CA GLU A 130 -1.37 -10.35 11.55
C GLU A 130 -0.82 -11.50 10.71
N ASP A 131 -1.67 -12.49 10.38
CA ASP A 131 -1.25 -13.66 9.59
C ASP A 131 -0.90 -13.28 8.16
N LYS A 132 -1.62 -12.32 7.56
CA LYS A 132 -1.34 -11.81 6.22
C LYS A 132 0.00 -11.09 6.18
N VAL A 133 0.22 -10.17 7.11
CA VAL A 133 1.46 -9.39 7.22
C VAL A 133 2.65 -10.28 7.52
N ALA A 134 2.54 -11.22 8.46
CA ALA A 134 3.59 -12.18 8.77
C ALA A 134 3.96 -13.05 7.55
N ARG A 135 2.97 -13.48 6.77
CA ARG A 135 3.18 -14.27 5.53
C ARG A 135 3.91 -13.44 4.47
N SER A 136 3.52 -12.18 4.25
CA SER A 136 4.18 -11.29 3.28
C SER A 136 5.60 -10.94 3.72
N ALA A 137 5.83 -10.65 5.00
CA ALA A 137 7.16 -10.41 5.55
C ALA A 137 8.09 -11.62 5.34
N ALA A 138 7.62 -12.83 5.64
CA ALA A 138 8.38 -14.06 5.41
C ALA A 138 8.66 -14.30 3.92
N ALA A 139 7.77 -13.88 3.01
CA ALA A 139 8.01 -13.96 1.58
C ALA A 139 9.10 -12.97 1.14
N MET A 140 9.09 -11.72 1.63
CA MET A 140 10.12 -10.72 1.34
C MET A 140 11.51 -11.16 1.83
N GLU A 141 11.59 -11.72 3.06
CA GLU A 141 12.85 -12.27 3.59
C GLU A 141 13.42 -13.38 2.70
N ARG A 142 12.59 -14.33 2.29
CA ARG A 142 13.03 -15.43 1.38
C ARG A 142 13.40 -14.94 0.00
N PHE A 143 12.74 -13.88 -0.49
CA PHE A 143 13.01 -13.30 -1.80
C PHE A 143 14.37 -12.58 -1.85
N GLY A 144 14.77 -11.96 -0.75
CA GLY A 144 16.03 -11.27 -0.56
C GLY A 144 15.89 -9.75 -0.57
N ILE A 145 16.09 -9.15 0.61
CA ILE A 145 15.99 -7.71 0.83
C ILE A 145 17.33 -7.05 0.57
N ARG A 146 17.39 -6.08 -0.34
CA ARG A 146 18.56 -5.27 -0.64
C ARG A 146 18.70 -4.07 0.28
N SER A 147 17.57 -3.46 0.66
CA SER A 147 17.50 -2.32 1.59
C SER A 147 16.18 -2.30 2.32
N ARG A 148 16.17 -1.82 3.57
CA ARG A 148 14.98 -1.68 4.43
C ARG A 148 15.09 -0.42 5.26
N GLU A 149 13.99 0.29 5.42
CA GLU A 149 13.85 1.37 6.40
C GLU A 149 12.48 1.21 7.09
N ALA A 150 12.50 1.23 8.43
CA ALA A 150 11.31 1.14 9.27
C ALA A 150 10.88 2.53 9.73
N PHE A 151 9.57 2.74 9.82
CA PHE A 151 8.96 4.00 10.21
C PHE A 151 7.85 3.76 11.22
N HIS A 152 7.53 4.80 11.97
CA HIS A 152 6.44 4.82 12.93
C HIS A 152 5.45 5.92 12.58
N ALA A 153 4.16 5.62 12.68
CA ALA A 153 3.05 6.56 12.55
C ALA A 153 1.93 6.19 13.51
N GLU A 154 0.83 6.93 13.49
CA GLU A 154 -0.36 6.62 14.25
C GLU A 154 -1.61 6.73 13.37
N GLN A 155 -2.49 5.74 13.50
CA GLN A 155 -3.86 5.82 12.99
C GLN A 155 -4.71 6.60 14.01
N ARG A 156 -5.18 7.79 13.65
CA ARG A 156 -5.94 8.68 14.55
C ARG A 156 -7.40 8.74 14.15
N PHE A 157 -8.30 8.60 15.12
CA PHE A 157 -9.75 8.65 14.94
C PHE A 157 -10.36 9.59 15.98
N GLN A 158 -11.37 10.36 15.56
CA GLN A 158 -12.07 11.30 16.46
C GLN A 158 -12.91 10.57 17.50
N ASN A 159 -13.38 9.35 17.19
CA ASN A 159 -14.24 8.56 18.08
C ASN A 159 -14.31 7.10 17.61
N HIS A 160 -14.96 6.27 18.43
CA HIS A 160 -15.16 4.85 18.16
C HIS A 160 -15.93 4.58 16.85
N THR A 161 -16.91 5.42 16.50
CA THR A 161 -17.69 5.26 15.26
C THR A 161 -16.79 5.41 14.02
N GLU A 162 -15.87 6.37 14.02
CA GLU A 162 -14.92 6.55 12.92
C GLU A 162 -13.96 5.34 12.78
N LEU A 163 -13.48 4.80 13.91
CA LEU A 163 -12.68 3.58 13.93
C LEU A 163 -13.46 2.40 13.33
N LEU A 164 -14.70 2.17 13.79
CA LEU A 164 -15.54 1.09 13.27
C LEU A 164 -15.80 1.23 11.76
N ALA A 165 -16.06 2.44 11.28
CA ALA A 165 -16.24 2.71 9.86
C ALA A 165 -14.97 2.37 9.04
N ARG A 166 -13.77 2.63 9.59
CA ARG A 166 -12.49 2.26 8.96
C ARG A 166 -12.27 0.76 8.90
N LEU A 167 -12.73 0.02 9.92
CA LEU A 167 -12.54 -1.43 10.05
C LEU A 167 -13.70 -2.27 9.47
N ALA A 168 -14.75 -1.65 8.95
CA ALA A 168 -15.97 -2.35 8.51
C ALA A 168 -15.71 -3.43 7.43
N GLY A 169 -14.66 -3.25 6.59
CA GLY A 169 -14.26 -4.23 5.59
C GLY A 169 -13.33 -5.35 6.08
N GLN A 170 -12.85 -5.28 7.34
CA GLN A 170 -11.84 -6.20 7.88
C GLN A 170 -12.44 -7.43 8.60
N GLY A 171 -13.77 -7.50 8.69
CA GLY A 171 -14.49 -8.64 9.26
C GLY A 171 -14.77 -8.54 10.76
N ASP A 172 -15.46 -9.58 11.28
CA ASP A 172 -16.02 -9.58 12.63
C ASP A 172 -14.96 -9.49 13.74
N LEU A 173 -13.79 -10.10 13.53
CA LEU A 173 -12.70 -10.08 14.51
C LEU A 173 -12.16 -8.66 14.72
N ALA A 174 -11.95 -7.90 13.64
CA ALA A 174 -11.54 -6.50 13.73
C ALA A 174 -12.57 -5.64 14.47
N MET A 175 -13.85 -5.84 14.15
CA MET A 175 -14.96 -5.16 14.81
C MET A 175 -15.03 -5.51 16.31
N GLN A 176 -14.79 -6.76 16.69
CA GLN A 176 -14.73 -7.20 18.08
C GLN A 176 -13.56 -6.55 18.84
N ARG A 177 -12.35 -6.56 18.25
CA ARG A 177 -11.15 -5.95 18.86
C ARG A 177 -11.31 -4.45 19.07
N ALA A 178 -11.96 -3.76 18.14
CA ALA A 178 -12.24 -2.32 18.25
C ALA A 178 -13.17 -1.95 19.42
N GLN A 179 -13.94 -2.90 19.97
CA GLN A 179 -14.86 -2.62 21.09
C GLN A 179 -14.14 -2.11 22.36
N ARG A 180 -12.83 -2.39 22.51
CA ARG A 180 -12.06 -1.81 23.63
C ARG A 180 -12.06 -0.29 23.65
N PHE A 181 -12.33 0.36 22.52
CA PHE A 181 -12.41 1.81 22.38
C PHE A 181 -13.85 2.36 22.49
N ALA A 182 -14.84 1.53 22.91
CA ALA A 182 -16.21 1.97 23.04
C ALA A 182 -16.30 3.18 24.00
N GLY A 183 -16.96 4.26 23.54
CA GLY A 183 -17.07 5.51 24.29
C GLY A 183 -15.85 6.44 24.25
N ALA A 184 -14.77 6.06 23.59
CA ALA A 184 -13.61 6.94 23.41
C ALA A 184 -13.94 8.13 22.49
N THR A 185 -13.48 9.32 22.88
CA THR A 185 -13.64 10.59 22.14
C THR A 185 -12.38 11.01 21.37
N SER A 186 -11.31 10.22 21.45
CA SER A 186 -10.08 10.32 20.68
C SER A 186 -9.37 8.98 20.78
N ILE A 187 -8.92 8.46 19.64
CA ILE A 187 -8.24 7.18 19.55
C ILE A 187 -6.97 7.39 18.73
N ALA A 188 -5.84 6.90 19.23
CA ALA A 188 -4.59 6.80 18.49
C ALA A 188 -4.08 5.35 18.61
N ILE A 189 -3.80 4.72 17.48
CA ILE A 189 -3.30 3.35 17.40
C ILE A 189 -1.94 3.39 16.69
N PRO A 190 -0.86 2.93 17.33
CA PRO A 190 0.45 2.84 16.71
C PRO A 190 0.41 2.04 15.41
N MET A 191 1.08 2.56 14.39
CA MET A 191 1.22 1.93 13.09
C MET A 191 2.69 1.93 12.68
N ASP A 192 3.34 0.77 12.79
CA ASP A 192 4.67 0.57 12.26
C ASP A 192 4.60 0.04 10.84
N TYR A 193 5.44 0.57 9.97
CA TYR A 193 5.50 0.19 8.57
C TYR A 193 6.94 0.24 8.06
N GLU A 194 7.17 -0.42 6.94
CA GLU A 194 8.48 -0.55 6.34
C GLU A 194 8.44 -0.22 4.85
N VAL A 195 9.53 0.37 4.36
CA VAL A 195 9.80 0.43 2.92
C VAL A 195 10.99 -0.47 2.63
N LEU A 196 10.81 -1.36 1.67
CA LEU A 196 11.82 -2.36 1.30
C LEU A 196 12.13 -2.26 -0.20
N LEU A 197 13.40 -2.46 -0.53
CA LEU A 197 13.87 -2.68 -1.90
C LEU A 197 14.32 -4.14 -2.02
N LEU A 198 13.75 -4.85 -2.98
CA LEU A 198 14.03 -6.26 -3.27
C LEU A 198 14.75 -6.41 -4.61
#